data_018eb2fa038ee495169e3f8350d0a1b4
#
_entry.id   018eb2fa038ee495169e3f8350d0a1b4
#
_cell.length_a   1.000
_cell.length_b   1.000
_cell.length_c   1.000
_cell.angle_alpha   90.00
_cell.angle_beta   90.00
_cell.angle_gamma   90.00
#
_symmetry.space_group_name_H-M   'P 1'
#
loop_
_entity.id
_entity.type
_entity.pdbx_description
1 polymer ?
#
loop_
_entity_poly.entity_id
_entity_poly.type
_entity_poly.pdbx_seq_one_letter_code
_entity_poly.pdbx_strand_id
1 'polypeptide(L)'
;MNKRTEMTIPDRKNRLLAKFTFFLILALGLSLQGQAQVLDGPDPYQMEDVPDLGFRAVEHGLDIPADLEMGAPSSVVWTRENHLVVFNRGPNPLMEFDAEGDFIRSWGQGDYLRPHGMRLDPEGNIWTTDVNGHTVRKMNLAGEVLLTLGQHRQPGEPEQGLLNEPTDLTINAAGEVFILVGHGRGTPQLLKFDGDGSFLKKWGSPGTGPGQFDTPHSIVVNPEGLIYVADRQNRRIQIFDDEGAYIEEWAYKGLPCGLHFTDDNQLWMVSGFAGEILKLDENGKPLAGTGEPGEKLGEFGEAHYMTITPAGDIFVADTVKPDLHKFVEI
;
A
#
# COMPACT_ATOMS: atom_id res chain seq x y z
N MET A 1 -68.24 40.20 -28.50
CA MET A 1 -68.71 41.10 -27.40
C MET A 1 -67.60 41.07 -26.33
N ASN A 2 -66.72 42.03 -26.44
CA ASN A 2 -66.47 43.19 -25.66
C ASN A 2 -66.58 43.02 -24.13
N LYS A 3 -65.45 43.06 -23.41
CA LYS A 3 -65.11 44.25 -22.61
C LYS A 3 -63.67 44.18 -22.13
N ARG A 4 -62.91 45.17 -22.57
CA ARG A 4 -61.71 45.71 -21.90
C ARG A 4 -62.10 46.27 -20.55
N THR A 5 -61.27 46.20 -19.57
CA THR A 5 -61.21 47.19 -18.50
C THR A 5 -59.74 47.44 -18.15
N GLU A 6 -59.48 48.75 -18.14
CA GLU A 6 -58.24 49.46 -18.09
C GLU A 6 -57.58 49.45 -16.71
N MET A 7 -56.33 49.61 -16.80
CA MET A 7 -55.26 50.01 -15.90
C MET A 7 -55.62 51.29 -15.09
N THR A 8 -55.24 51.31 -13.82
CA THR A 8 -54.89 52.56 -13.12
C THR A 8 -53.67 52.33 -12.23
N ILE A 9 -52.64 53.11 -12.54
CA ILE A 9 -51.48 53.39 -11.71
C ILE A 9 -51.84 54.56 -10.77
N PRO A 10 -51.41 54.60 -9.52
CA PRO A 10 -51.12 55.82 -8.82
C PRO A 10 -49.63 55.99 -8.54
N ASP A 11 -49.30 57.27 -8.76
CA ASP A 11 -48.02 57.93 -8.73
C ASP A 11 -47.59 58.33 -7.30
N ARG A 12 -46.26 58.29 -7.13
CA ARG A 12 -45.39 59.19 -6.37
C ARG A 12 -45.41 59.31 -4.84
N LYS A 13 -44.18 59.16 -4.36
CA LYS A 13 -43.48 59.92 -3.31
C LYS A 13 -43.70 59.48 -1.85
N ASN A 14 -42.67 58.78 -1.36
CA ASN A 14 -42.04 59.35 -0.13
C ASN A 14 -40.57 58.81 -0.04
N ARG A 15 -39.70 59.81 0.03
CA ARG A 15 -38.24 59.56 0.34
C ARG A 15 -38.12 59.25 1.81
N LEU A 16 -37.46 58.13 2.12
CA LEU A 16 -36.76 57.99 3.39
C LEU A 16 -35.34 57.50 3.12
N LEU A 17 -34.39 58.31 3.55
CA LEU A 17 -32.98 58.01 3.59
C LEU A 17 -32.75 56.79 4.46
N ALA A 18 -32.24 55.73 3.88
CA ALA A 18 -31.58 54.68 4.62
C ALA A 18 -30.08 54.80 4.34
N LYS A 19 -29.35 55.03 5.41
CA LYS A 19 -27.89 55.17 5.44
C LYS A 19 -27.27 53.84 5.00
N PHE A 20 -26.50 53.87 3.93
CA PHE A 20 -25.58 52.79 3.57
C PHE A 20 -24.43 52.75 4.56
N THR A 21 -24.44 51.82 5.45
CA THR A 21 -23.25 51.44 6.24
C THR A 21 -22.47 50.39 5.43
N PHE A 22 -21.38 50.85 4.82
CA PHE A 22 -20.42 49.97 4.18
C PHE A 22 -19.76 49.11 5.28
N PHE A 23 -20.12 47.83 5.37
CA PHE A 23 -19.34 46.85 6.07
C PHE A 23 -18.21 46.41 5.14
N LEU A 24 -17.01 46.88 5.44
CA LEU A 24 -15.77 46.42 4.86
C LEU A 24 -15.52 44.99 5.44
N ILE A 25 -15.86 43.94 4.70
CA ILE A 25 -15.45 42.60 5.03
C ILE A 25 -13.98 42.48 4.63
N LEU A 26 -13.11 42.62 5.63
CA LEU A 26 -11.72 42.22 5.53
C LEU A 26 -11.70 40.68 5.33
N ALA A 27 -11.47 40.25 4.10
CA ALA A 27 -11.17 38.83 3.81
C ALA A 27 -9.78 38.51 4.42
N LEU A 28 -9.76 38.10 5.66
CA LEU A 28 -8.64 37.38 6.22
C LEU A 28 -8.60 36.03 5.50
N GLY A 29 -7.66 35.93 4.56
CA GLY A 29 -7.27 34.66 3.97
C GLY A 29 -6.73 33.73 5.07
N LEU A 30 -7.60 32.96 5.69
CA LEU A 30 -7.22 31.77 6.42
C LEU A 30 -6.85 30.72 5.37
N SER A 31 -5.55 30.60 5.09
CA SER A 31 -5.00 29.39 4.52
C SER A 31 -5.32 28.27 5.51
N LEU A 32 -6.31 27.45 5.18
CA LEU A 32 -6.48 26.13 5.77
C LEU A 32 -5.30 25.26 5.28
N GLN A 33 -4.13 25.45 5.88
CA GLN A 33 -3.16 24.39 6.02
C GLN A 33 -3.83 23.42 6.98
N GLY A 34 -4.32 22.31 6.43
CA GLY A 34 -4.71 21.15 7.23
C GLY A 34 -3.47 20.71 8.02
N GLN A 35 -3.36 21.18 9.24
CA GLN A 35 -2.51 20.55 10.23
C GLN A 35 -3.14 19.17 10.45
N ALA A 36 -2.46 18.12 9.99
CA ALA A 36 -2.74 16.78 10.47
C ALA A 36 -2.75 16.87 12.00
N GLN A 37 -3.90 16.61 12.62
CA GLN A 37 -3.95 16.45 14.06
C GLN A 37 -3.04 15.27 14.37
N VAL A 38 -1.93 15.55 15.07
CA VAL A 38 -1.15 14.52 15.72
C VAL A 38 -2.12 13.89 16.71
N LEU A 39 -2.55 12.66 16.43
CA LEU A 39 -3.36 11.88 17.36
C LEU A 39 -2.55 11.79 18.66
N ASP A 40 -3.23 11.92 19.81
CA ASP A 40 -2.66 11.73 21.16
C ASP A 40 -2.32 10.23 21.35
N GLY A 41 -1.36 9.75 20.56
CA GLY A 41 -0.71 8.46 20.69
C GLY A 41 0.66 8.63 21.35
N PRO A 42 1.33 7.57 21.76
CA PRO A 42 2.69 7.66 22.25
C PRO A 42 3.56 8.36 21.18
N ASP A 43 4.45 9.24 21.62
CA ASP A 43 5.34 9.99 20.73
C ASP A 43 6.00 9.02 19.73
N PRO A 44 5.87 9.28 18.43
CA PRO A 44 6.49 8.41 17.45
C PRO A 44 8.00 8.37 17.68
N TYR A 45 8.57 7.16 17.67
CA TYR A 45 10.00 6.91 17.87
C TYR A 45 10.89 7.82 17.01
N GLN A 46 12.11 8.10 17.49
CA GLN A 46 13.17 8.70 16.68
C GLN A 46 14.11 7.58 16.23
N MET A 47 14.57 7.56 14.97
CA MET A 47 15.50 6.52 14.49
C MET A 47 16.82 6.51 15.28
N GLU A 48 17.28 7.67 15.74
CA GLU A 48 18.46 7.79 16.61
C GLU A 48 18.32 7.07 17.97
N ASP A 49 17.08 6.80 18.40
CA ASP A 49 16.76 6.05 19.62
C ASP A 49 16.52 4.56 19.34
N VAL A 50 16.48 4.14 18.05
CA VAL A 50 16.28 2.76 17.65
C VAL A 50 17.65 2.06 17.55
N PRO A 51 17.85 0.90 18.22
CA PRO A 51 19.09 0.16 18.07
C PRO A 51 19.38 -0.19 16.60
N ASP A 52 20.65 -0.16 16.22
CA ASP A 52 21.09 -0.62 14.90
C ASP A 52 20.72 -2.10 14.68
N LEU A 53 20.20 -2.41 13.50
CA LEU A 53 19.77 -3.76 13.15
C LEU A 53 20.93 -4.76 13.02
N GLY A 54 22.17 -4.27 12.85
CA GLY A 54 23.36 -5.11 12.64
C GLY A 54 23.45 -5.67 11.22
N PHE A 55 22.93 -4.94 10.24
CA PHE A 55 22.98 -5.32 8.81
C PHE A 55 23.75 -4.27 8.02
N ARG A 56 24.37 -4.72 6.94
CA ARG A 56 24.98 -3.82 5.96
C ARG A 56 24.44 -4.10 4.57
N ALA A 57 24.29 -3.05 3.79
CA ALA A 57 23.94 -3.19 2.38
C ALA A 57 25.10 -3.80 1.58
N VAL A 58 24.76 -4.64 0.62
CA VAL A 58 25.66 -5.22 -0.37
C VAL A 58 25.01 -5.14 -1.74
N GLU A 59 25.81 -5.26 -2.83
CA GLU A 59 25.25 -5.42 -4.17
C GLU A 59 24.30 -6.62 -4.19
N HIS A 60 23.14 -6.51 -4.86
CA HIS A 60 22.12 -7.57 -4.87
C HIS A 60 22.60 -8.87 -5.53
N GLY A 61 23.61 -8.78 -6.41
CA GLY A 61 24.23 -9.95 -7.03
C GLY A 61 23.38 -10.63 -8.10
N LEU A 62 22.31 -9.99 -8.62
CA LEU A 62 21.47 -10.57 -9.67
C LEU A 62 22.14 -10.42 -11.03
N ASP A 63 22.29 -11.53 -11.75
CA ASP A 63 22.79 -11.56 -13.13
C ASP A 63 21.62 -11.42 -14.11
N ILE A 64 21.32 -10.17 -14.50
CA ILE A 64 20.23 -9.86 -15.42
C ILE A 64 20.78 -9.94 -16.85
N PRO A 65 20.23 -10.83 -17.73
CA PRO A 65 20.66 -10.90 -19.12
C PRO A 65 20.61 -9.55 -19.82
N ALA A 66 21.64 -9.22 -20.60
CA ALA A 66 21.83 -7.90 -21.21
C ALA A 66 20.70 -7.48 -22.20
N ASP A 67 19.91 -8.43 -22.67
CA ASP A 67 18.76 -8.22 -23.55
C ASP A 67 17.43 -8.07 -22.77
N LEU A 68 17.45 -8.20 -21.44
CA LEU A 68 16.31 -8.01 -20.57
C LEU A 68 16.44 -6.72 -19.75
N GLU A 69 15.32 -6.08 -19.54
CA GLU A 69 15.21 -4.88 -18.71
C GLU A 69 14.36 -5.18 -17.50
N MET A 70 14.90 -4.97 -16.30
CA MET A 70 14.16 -4.89 -15.06
C MET A 70 13.81 -3.42 -14.80
N GLY A 71 12.52 -3.12 -14.73
CA GLY A 71 12.05 -1.79 -14.31
C GLY A 71 12.13 -1.61 -12.81
N ALA A 72 11.52 -0.54 -12.29
CA ALA A 72 11.48 -0.29 -10.85
C ALA A 72 10.81 -1.46 -10.11
N PRO A 73 11.52 -2.17 -9.22
CA PRO A 73 10.95 -3.23 -8.41
C PRO A 73 9.85 -2.68 -7.51
N SER A 74 8.68 -3.33 -7.50
CA SER A 74 7.58 -2.96 -6.62
C SER A 74 7.42 -3.94 -5.46
N SER A 75 7.72 -5.21 -5.69
CA SER A 75 7.65 -6.23 -4.64
C SER A 75 8.64 -7.35 -4.92
N VAL A 76 8.95 -8.12 -3.88
CA VAL A 76 9.90 -9.22 -3.92
C VAL A 76 9.44 -10.31 -2.96
N VAL A 77 9.59 -11.57 -3.36
CA VAL A 77 9.34 -12.74 -2.51
C VAL A 77 10.45 -13.77 -2.65
N TRP A 78 10.70 -14.52 -1.59
CA TRP A 78 11.57 -15.70 -1.58
C TRP A 78 10.71 -16.96 -1.59
N THR A 79 10.88 -17.81 -2.60
CA THR A 79 10.05 -19.00 -2.79
C THR A 79 10.57 -20.19 -1.97
N ARG A 80 9.75 -21.22 -1.82
CA ARG A 80 10.15 -22.48 -1.17
C ARG A 80 11.20 -23.26 -1.94
N GLU A 81 11.39 -22.96 -3.22
CA GLU A 81 12.43 -23.54 -4.08
C GLU A 81 13.78 -22.83 -3.91
N ASN A 82 13.89 -21.91 -2.93
CA ASN A 82 15.02 -21.00 -2.72
C ASN A 82 15.31 -20.10 -3.92
N HIS A 83 14.27 -19.62 -4.58
CA HIS A 83 14.37 -18.64 -5.65
C HIS A 83 13.86 -17.28 -5.19
N LEU A 84 14.47 -16.24 -5.71
CA LEU A 84 14.00 -14.87 -5.58
C LEU A 84 13.10 -14.53 -6.78
N VAL A 85 11.89 -14.09 -6.53
CA VAL A 85 11.03 -13.53 -7.57
C VAL A 85 10.88 -12.03 -7.34
N VAL A 86 11.19 -11.25 -8.37
CA VAL A 86 11.06 -9.79 -8.36
C VAL A 86 9.88 -9.38 -9.23
N PHE A 87 8.94 -8.61 -8.66
CA PHE A 87 7.83 -8.00 -9.38
C PHE A 87 8.16 -6.53 -9.64
N ASN A 88 8.24 -6.14 -10.90
CA ASN A 88 8.76 -4.84 -11.29
C ASN A 88 7.88 -4.16 -12.35
N ARG A 89 8.06 -2.85 -12.51
CA ARG A 89 7.27 -2.00 -13.42
C ARG A 89 7.85 -1.88 -14.83
N GLY A 90 8.75 -2.79 -15.21
CA GLY A 90 9.37 -2.85 -16.54
C GLY A 90 8.63 -3.77 -17.52
N PRO A 91 9.21 -3.97 -18.70
CA PRO A 91 8.65 -4.85 -19.73
C PRO A 91 8.64 -6.33 -19.35
N ASN A 92 9.48 -6.73 -18.40
CA ASN A 92 9.58 -8.08 -17.86
C ASN A 92 9.09 -8.08 -16.40
N PRO A 93 7.78 -8.02 -16.15
CA PRO A 93 7.24 -7.66 -14.83
C PRO A 93 7.54 -8.68 -13.74
N LEU A 94 7.68 -9.95 -14.07
CA LEU A 94 8.09 -11.00 -13.13
C LEU A 94 9.40 -11.60 -13.61
N MET A 95 10.41 -11.55 -12.74
CA MET A 95 11.74 -12.11 -13.01
C MET A 95 12.13 -13.03 -11.85
N GLU A 96 12.60 -14.24 -12.18
CA GLU A 96 13.00 -15.26 -11.22
C GLU A 96 14.49 -15.51 -11.31
N PHE A 97 15.12 -15.61 -10.14
CA PHE A 97 16.54 -15.86 -9.95
C PHE A 97 16.72 -16.99 -8.95
N ASP A 98 17.76 -17.77 -9.10
CA ASP A 98 18.15 -18.76 -8.08
C ASP A 98 18.78 -18.12 -6.82
N ALA A 99 19.20 -18.95 -5.88
CA ALA A 99 19.80 -18.48 -4.62
C ALA A 99 21.15 -17.77 -4.81
N GLU A 100 21.84 -18.05 -5.87
CA GLU A 100 23.12 -17.43 -6.27
C GLU A 100 22.92 -16.13 -7.01
N GLY A 101 21.70 -15.83 -7.49
CA GLY A 101 21.32 -14.64 -8.24
C GLY A 101 21.35 -14.83 -9.75
N ASP A 102 21.54 -16.06 -10.22
CA ASP A 102 21.53 -16.38 -11.65
C ASP A 102 20.10 -16.33 -12.19
N PHE A 103 19.91 -15.70 -13.33
CA PHE A 103 18.60 -15.56 -13.96
C PHE A 103 18.03 -16.90 -14.42
N ILE A 104 16.79 -17.19 -14.03
CA ILE A 104 16.08 -18.40 -14.47
C ILE A 104 15.14 -18.10 -15.63
N ARG A 105 14.24 -17.10 -15.45
CA ARG A 105 13.23 -16.74 -16.46
C ARG A 105 12.51 -15.44 -16.12
N SER A 106 11.74 -14.96 -17.11
CA SER A 106 10.76 -13.88 -16.90
C SER A 106 9.41 -14.25 -17.53
N TRP A 107 8.32 -13.69 -16.99
CA TRP A 107 6.97 -13.88 -17.52
C TRP A 107 6.03 -12.71 -17.21
N GLY A 108 4.81 -12.76 -17.75
CA GLY A 108 3.78 -11.74 -17.53
C GLY A 108 3.90 -10.51 -18.43
N GLN A 109 4.69 -10.58 -19.51
CA GLN A 109 4.86 -9.47 -20.46
C GLN A 109 3.52 -9.02 -21.03
N GLY A 110 3.21 -7.72 -20.86
CA GLY A 110 1.96 -7.12 -21.31
C GLY A 110 0.72 -7.37 -20.44
N ASP A 111 0.87 -8.13 -19.36
CA ASP A 111 -0.22 -8.48 -18.46
C ASP A 111 -0.52 -7.44 -17.39
N TYR A 112 0.45 -6.56 -17.08
CA TYR A 112 0.39 -5.61 -15.99
C TYR A 112 0.54 -4.18 -16.48
N LEU A 113 -0.16 -3.25 -15.81
CA LEU A 113 -0.06 -1.81 -16.05
C LEU A 113 0.70 -1.07 -14.95
N ARG A 114 0.49 -1.46 -13.69
CA ARG A 114 1.20 -0.94 -12.54
C ARG A 114 1.36 -2.03 -11.48
N PRO A 115 2.38 -2.89 -11.65
CA PRO A 115 2.78 -3.85 -10.63
C PRO A 115 2.89 -3.22 -9.25
N HIS A 116 2.34 -3.91 -8.19
CA HIS A 116 2.38 -3.35 -6.85
C HIS A 116 2.72 -4.41 -5.79
N GLY A 117 1.77 -5.08 -5.18
CA GLY A 117 2.01 -6.11 -4.18
C GLY A 117 2.22 -7.51 -4.79
N MET A 118 3.05 -8.32 -4.16
CA MET A 118 3.24 -9.73 -4.48
C MET A 118 3.40 -10.53 -3.18
N ARG A 119 2.69 -11.64 -3.07
CA ARG A 119 2.68 -12.52 -1.90
C ARG A 119 2.73 -13.99 -2.31
N LEU A 120 3.17 -14.84 -1.39
CA LEU A 120 3.01 -16.29 -1.50
C LEU A 120 1.85 -16.75 -0.63
N ASP A 121 1.04 -17.68 -1.14
CA ASP A 121 0.06 -18.36 -0.31
C ASP A 121 0.70 -19.57 0.41
N PRO A 122 -0.02 -20.22 1.37
CA PRO A 122 0.49 -21.39 2.07
C PRO A 122 0.85 -22.58 1.15
N GLU A 123 0.31 -22.67 -0.05
CA GLU A 123 0.64 -23.69 -1.05
C GLU A 123 1.89 -23.32 -1.86
N GLY A 124 2.38 -22.08 -1.75
CA GLY A 124 3.53 -21.54 -2.48
C GLY A 124 3.17 -20.94 -3.83
N ASN A 125 1.89 -20.69 -4.11
CA ASN A 125 1.49 -19.96 -5.31
C ASN A 125 1.79 -18.46 -5.15
N ILE A 126 2.11 -17.80 -6.26
CA ILE A 126 2.37 -16.38 -6.32
C ILE A 126 1.05 -15.64 -6.54
N TRP A 127 0.79 -14.65 -5.70
CA TRP A 127 -0.29 -13.70 -5.87
C TRP A 127 0.26 -12.33 -6.18
N THR A 128 -0.35 -11.63 -7.14
CA THR A 128 0.09 -10.30 -7.57
C THR A 128 -1.08 -9.32 -7.64
N THR A 129 -0.83 -8.06 -7.35
CA THR A 129 -1.79 -6.97 -7.54
C THR A 129 -1.33 -6.03 -8.65
N ASP A 130 -2.27 -5.58 -9.48
CA ASP A 130 -2.05 -4.56 -10.51
C ASP A 130 -2.97 -3.36 -10.26
N VAL A 131 -2.42 -2.28 -9.73
CA VAL A 131 -3.19 -1.09 -9.36
C VAL A 131 -3.97 -0.52 -10.54
N ASN A 132 -3.30 -0.27 -11.66
CA ASN A 132 -3.93 0.33 -12.84
C ASN A 132 -4.62 -0.71 -13.74
N GLY A 133 -4.26 -1.97 -13.60
CA GLY A 133 -4.93 -3.09 -14.25
C GLY A 133 -6.22 -3.47 -13.55
N HIS A 134 -6.41 -3.05 -12.30
CA HIS A 134 -7.57 -3.38 -11.45
C HIS A 134 -7.77 -4.88 -11.27
N THR A 135 -6.67 -5.64 -11.21
CA THR A 135 -6.70 -7.10 -11.10
C THR A 135 -5.80 -7.61 -9.99
N VAL A 136 -6.21 -8.75 -9.43
CA VAL A 136 -5.37 -9.63 -8.61
C VAL A 136 -5.27 -10.96 -9.32
N ARG A 137 -4.06 -11.55 -9.39
CA ARG A 137 -3.84 -12.86 -10.01
C ARG A 137 -3.17 -13.81 -9.07
N LYS A 138 -3.67 -15.05 -9.02
CA LYS A 138 -2.98 -16.20 -8.44
C LYS A 138 -2.35 -17.01 -9.57
N MET A 139 -1.10 -17.39 -9.41
CA MET A 139 -0.39 -18.24 -10.36
C MET A 139 0.47 -19.27 -9.61
N ASN A 140 0.67 -20.43 -10.23
CA ASN A 140 1.62 -21.38 -9.71
C ASN A 140 3.08 -20.94 -10.02
N LEU A 141 4.06 -21.64 -9.44
CA LEU A 141 5.47 -21.34 -9.69
C LEU A 141 5.89 -21.57 -11.15
N ALA A 142 5.10 -22.28 -11.99
CA ALA A 142 5.33 -22.34 -13.43
C ALA A 142 4.89 -21.09 -14.19
N GLY A 143 4.17 -20.16 -13.53
CA GLY A 143 3.62 -18.95 -14.11
C GLY A 143 2.24 -19.14 -14.73
N GLU A 144 1.61 -20.30 -14.54
CA GLU A 144 0.23 -20.55 -15.02
C GLU A 144 -0.76 -19.84 -14.12
N VAL A 145 -1.65 -19.00 -14.70
CA VAL A 145 -2.68 -18.27 -13.95
C VAL A 145 -3.78 -19.25 -13.52
N LEU A 146 -3.96 -19.37 -12.21
CA LEU A 146 -4.95 -20.25 -11.57
C LEU A 146 -6.26 -19.51 -11.27
N LEU A 147 -6.17 -18.22 -10.91
CA LEU A 147 -7.31 -17.36 -10.59
C LEU A 147 -7.01 -15.92 -10.99
N THR A 148 -8.04 -15.22 -11.46
CA THR A 148 -8.00 -13.76 -11.64
C THR A 148 -9.23 -13.15 -11.00
N LEU A 149 -9.01 -12.16 -10.10
CA LEU A 149 -10.04 -11.33 -9.52
C LEU A 149 -9.99 -9.94 -10.17
N GLY A 150 -11.16 -9.35 -10.41
CA GLY A 150 -11.27 -8.12 -11.17
C GLY A 150 -11.20 -8.35 -12.70
N GLN A 151 -11.30 -7.28 -13.45
CA GLN A 151 -11.20 -7.29 -14.93
C GLN A 151 -10.20 -6.24 -15.39
N HIS A 152 -9.30 -6.64 -16.28
CA HIS A 152 -8.22 -5.77 -16.76
C HIS A 152 -8.75 -4.45 -17.31
N ARG A 153 -8.25 -3.32 -16.75
CA ARG A 153 -8.64 -1.93 -17.08
C ARG A 153 -10.10 -1.57 -16.79
N GLN A 154 -10.79 -2.34 -15.97
CA GLN A 154 -12.16 -2.04 -15.58
C GLN A 154 -12.24 -1.85 -14.05
N PRO A 155 -12.17 -0.61 -13.55
CA PRO A 155 -12.39 -0.34 -12.13
C PRO A 155 -13.86 -0.53 -11.78
N GLY A 156 -14.14 -1.03 -10.57
CA GLY A 156 -15.51 -1.20 -10.10
C GLY A 156 -15.60 -1.87 -8.74
N GLU A 157 -16.81 -2.30 -8.40
CA GLU A 157 -17.13 -2.85 -7.09
C GLU A 157 -17.01 -4.38 -7.08
N PRO A 158 -16.60 -4.97 -5.95
CA PRO A 158 -16.40 -6.42 -5.84
C PRO A 158 -17.68 -7.24 -6.02
N GLU A 159 -18.85 -6.69 -5.71
CA GLU A 159 -20.15 -7.31 -5.95
C GLU A 159 -20.44 -7.50 -7.46
N GLN A 160 -19.72 -6.80 -8.32
CA GLN A 160 -19.79 -6.90 -9.77
C GLN A 160 -18.67 -7.76 -10.35
N GLY A 161 -17.84 -8.38 -9.52
CA GLY A 161 -16.64 -9.09 -9.94
C GLY A 161 -15.53 -8.18 -10.42
N LEU A 162 -15.51 -6.92 -9.97
CA LEU A 162 -14.52 -5.90 -10.30
C LEU A 162 -13.71 -5.49 -9.08
N LEU A 163 -12.55 -4.87 -9.31
CA LEU A 163 -11.71 -4.28 -8.27
C LEU A 163 -11.38 -2.83 -8.65
N ASN A 164 -11.00 -2.02 -7.66
CA ASN A 164 -10.58 -0.65 -7.91
C ASN A 164 -9.26 -0.33 -7.23
N GLU A 165 -8.18 -0.33 -8.01
CA GLU A 165 -6.82 -0.04 -7.56
C GLU A 165 -6.35 -0.97 -6.40
N PRO A 166 -6.28 -2.31 -6.61
CA PRO A 166 -5.77 -3.24 -5.60
C PRO A 166 -4.29 -2.97 -5.32
N THR A 167 -3.95 -2.81 -4.03
CA THR A 167 -2.59 -2.47 -3.59
C THR A 167 -1.82 -3.69 -3.12
N ASP A 168 -2.36 -4.44 -2.20
CA ASP A 168 -1.73 -5.62 -1.61
C ASP A 168 -2.80 -6.63 -1.19
N LEU A 169 -2.38 -7.82 -0.83
CA LEU A 169 -3.25 -8.89 -0.38
C LEU A 169 -2.56 -9.77 0.67
N THR A 170 -3.36 -10.48 1.44
CA THR A 170 -2.86 -11.57 2.30
C THR A 170 -3.86 -12.72 2.34
N ILE A 171 -3.39 -13.91 2.68
CA ILE A 171 -4.21 -15.12 2.75
C ILE A 171 -4.08 -15.70 4.17
N ASN A 172 -5.20 -15.93 4.84
CA ASN A 172 -5.19 -16.55 6.17
C ASN A 172 -5.07 -18.09 6.09
N ALA A 173 -4.93 -18.73 7.24
CA ALA A 173 -4.80 -20.20 7.32
C ALA A 173 -6.05 -20.96 6.84
N ALA A 174 -7.22 -20.30 6.77
CA ALA A 174 -8.45 -20.87 6.22
C ALA A 174 -8.51 -20.77 4.67
N GLY A 175 -7.53 -20.12 4.04
CA GLY A 175 -7.48 -19.88 2.60
C GLY A 175 -8.33 -18.68 2.15
N GLU A 176 -8.85 -17.87 3.08
CA GLU A 176 -9.58 -16.65 2.75
C GLU A 176 -8.59 -15.55 2.33
N VAL A 177 -8.95 -14.79 1.32
CA VAL A 177 -8.11 -13.76 0.69
C VAL A 177 -8.60 -12.37 1.10
N PHE A 178 -7.69 -11.58 1.62
CA PHE A 178 -7.92 -10.19 2.02
C PHE A 178 -7.17 -9.27 1.08
N ILE A 179 -7.88 -8.34 0.42
CA ILE A 179 -7.32 -7.45 -0.60
C ILE A 179 -7.55 -6.00 -0.18
N LEU A 180 -6.48 -5.21 -0.13
CA LEU A 180 -6.58 -3.76 -0.01
C LEU A 180 -6.83 -3.14 -1.39
N VAL A 181 -7.72 -2.15 -1.43
CA VAL A 181 -8.01 -1.36 -2.64
C VAL A 181 -7.97 0.13 -2.33
N GLY A 182 -7.89 0.98 -3.37
CA GLY A 182 -7.95 2.44 -3.23
C GLY A 182 -6.59 3.11 -3.09
N HIS A 183 -5.59 2.69 -3.88
CA HIS A 183 -4.24 3.26 -3.88
C HIS A 183 -4.18 4.77 -4.15
N GLY A 184 -5.12 5.32 -4.90
CA GLY A 184 -5.05 6.73 -5.30
C GLY A 184 -6.40 7.41 -5.47
N ARG A 185 -7.21 6.94 -6.39
CA ARG A 185 -8.52 7.53 -6.72
C ARG A 185 -9.70 6.66 -6.30
N GLY A 186 -9.46 5.39 -6.09
CA GLY A 186 -10.46 4.43 -5.59
C GLY A 186 -10.84 4.72 -4.14
N THR A 187 -11.99 4.22 -3.70
CA THR A 187 -12.37 4.25 -2.30
C THR A 187 -11.49 3.27 -1.53
N PRO A 188 -10.74 3.73 -0.51
CA PRO A 188 -9.88 2.85 0.27
C PRO A 188 -10.73 1.90 1.12
N GLN A 189 -10.55 0.60 0.88
CA GLN A 189 -11.29 -0.47 1.56
C GLN A 189 -10.43 -1.73 1.69
N LEU A 190 -10.83 -2.58 2.62
CA LEU A 190 -10.37 -3.95 2.74
C LEU A 190 -11.50 -4.89 2.29
N LEU A 191 -11.19 -5.80 1.38
CA LEU A 191 -12.12 -6.75 0.77
C LEU A 191 -11.78 -8.16 1.24
N LYS A 192 -12.78 -8.99 1.55
CA LYS A 192 -12.63 -10.41 1.90
C LYS A 192 -13.27 -11.28 0.83
N PHE A 193 -12.53 -12.27 0.37
CA PHE A 193 -12.97 -13.31 -0.59
C PHE A 193 -12.73 -14.69 0.02
N ASP A 194 -13.46 -15.69 -0.45
CA ASP A 194 -13.10 -17.08 -0.18
C ASP A 194 -11.93 -17.55 -1.07
N GLY A 195 -11.43 -18.75 -0.82
CA GLY A 195 -10.29 -19.32 -1.57
C GLY A 195 -10.58 -19.58 -3.06
N ASP A 196 -11.84 -19.65 -3.45
CA ASP A 196 -12.29 -19.82 -4.83
C ASP A 196 -12.49 -18.46 -5.55
N GLY A 197 -12.33 -17.35 -4.83
CA GLY A 197 -12.45 -15.99 -5.35
C GLY A 197 -13.86 -15.42 -5.32
N SER A 198 -14.79 -16.01 -4.55
CA SER A 198 -16.12 -15.44 -4.34
C SER A 198 -16.04 -14.31 -3.31
N PHE A 199 -16.59 -13.14 -3.64
CA PHE A 199 -16.64 -12.00 -2.74
C PHE A 199 -17.51 -12.30 -1.52
N LEU A 200 -17.00 -12.06 -0.32
CA LEU A 200 -17.70 -12.28 0.95
C LEU A 200 -18.17 -10.97 1.58
N LYS A 201 -17.26 -10.03 1.79
CA LYS A 201 -17.58 -8.74 2.43
C LYS A 201 -16.51 -7.70 2.20
N LYS A 202 -16.83 -6.45 2.52
CA LYS A 202 -15.88 -5.33 2.54
C LYS A 202 -16.12 -4.42 3.74
N TRP A 203 -15.07 -3.73 4.16
CA TRP A 203 -15.14 -2.69 5.18
C TRP A 203 -14.08 -1.63 4.93
N GLY A 204 -14.17 -0.55 5.67
CA GLY A 204 -13.32 0.61 5.51
C GLY A 204 -13.99 1.73 4.71
N SER A 205 -13.49 2.92 4.91
CA SER A 205 -13.90 4.15 4.23
C SER A 205 -12.78 5.18 4.29
N PRO A 206 -12.81 6.23 3.46
CA PRO A 206 -11.82 7.30 3.56
C PRO A 206 -11.88 8.02 4.91
N GLY A 207 -10.72 8.30 5.50
CA GLY A 207 -10.62 9.08 6.74
C GLY A 207 -9.47 8.69 7.65
N THR A 208 -9.50 9.20 8.89
CA THR A 208 -8.44 9.04 9.89
C THR A 208 -8.88 8.30 11.16
N GLY A 209 -10.18 7.99 11.31
CA GLY A 209 -10.70 7.24 12.46
C GLY A 209 -10.42 5.72 12.36
N PRO A 210 -10.74 4.96 13.41
CA PRO A 210 -10.65 3.50 13.40
C PRO A 210 -11.44 2.89 12.22
N GLY A 211 -10.81 1.99 11.47
CA GLY A 211 -11.39 1.37 10.27
C GLY A 211 -11.57 2.31 9.09
N GLN A 212 -11.06 3.54 9.16
CA GLN A 212 -10.93 4.45 8.02
C GLN A 212 -9.50 4.42 7.50
N PHE A 213 -9.32 4.68 6.21
CA PHE A 213 -8.01 4.59 5.56
C PHE A 213 -7.71 5.82 4.71
N ASP A 214 -6.42 6.11 4.58
CA ASP A 214 -5.88 6.98 3.54
C ASP A 214 -4.70 6.29 2.85
N THR A 215 -4.94 5.82 1.63
CA THR A 215 -3.98 5.08 0.82
C THR A 215 -3.44 3.84 1.57
N PRO A 216 -4.32 2.86 1.94
CA PRO A 216 -3.87 1.63 2.56
C PRO A 216 -2.95 0.89 1.58
N HIS A 217 -1.75 0.49 2.07
CA HIS A 217 -0.66 0.15 1.17
C HIS A 217 -0.21 -1.29 1.26
N SER A 218 -0.09 -1.83 2.44
CA SER A 218 0.34 -3.22 2.68
C SER A 218 -0.53 -3.91 3.71
N ILE A 219 -0.68 -5.22 3.58
CA ILE A 219 -1.47 -6.05 4.47
C ILE A 219 -0.77 -7.37 4.72
N VAL A 220 -0.76 -7.79 5.97
CA VAL A 220 -0.29 -9.12 6.38
C VAL A 220 -1.22 -9.69 7.45
N VAL A 221 -1.26 -11.01 7.57
CA VAL A 221 -2.00 -11.74 8.60
C VAL A 221 -1.03 -12.56 9.43
N ASN A 222 -1.20 -12.54 10.75
CA ASN A 222 -0.39 -13.37 11.64
C ASN A 222 -1.04 -14.78 11.84
N PRO A 223 -0.35 -15.74 12.47
CA PRO A 223 -0.89 -17.08 12.71
C PRO A 223 -2.16 -17.11 13.55
N GLU A 224 -2.42 -16.11 14.37
CA GLU A 224 -3.62 -15.97 15.19
C GLU A 224 -4.81 -15.44 14.39
N GLY A 225 -4.62 -15.07 13.11
CA GLY A 225 -5.65 -14.54 12.22
C GLY A 225 -5.85 -13.01 12.34
N LEU A 226 -4.98 -12.30 13.06
CA LEU A 226 -5.02 -10.84 13.12
C LEU A 226 -4.46 -10.24 11.84
N ILE A 227 -5.17 -9.24 11.31
CA ILE A 227 -4.86 -8.55 10.06
C ILE A 227 -4.23 -7.20 10.38
N TYR A 228 -3.02 -6.97 9.88
CA TYR A 228 -2.25 -5.74 10.03
C TYR A 228 -2.27 -4.98 8.71
N VAL A 229 -2.77 -3.74 8.73
CA VAL A 229 -2.89 -2.87 7.55
C VAL A 229 -2.00 -1.65 7.71
N ALA A 230 -1.04 -1.49 6.82
CA ALA A 230 -0.27 -0.26 6.68
C ALA A 230 -1.15 0.83 6.06
N ASP A 231 -1.74 1.67 6.88
CA ASP A 231 -2.55 2.83 6.51
C ASP A 231 -1.61 4.03 6.27
N ARG A 232 -1.00 4.01 5.10
CA ARG A 232 0.24 4.71 4.75
C ARG A 232 0.17 6.21 4.98
N GLN A 233 -0.80 6.92 4.41
CA GLN A 233 -0.89 8.37 4.52
C GLN A 233 -1.35 8.82 5.91
N ASN A 234 -2.02 7.94 6.64
CA ASN A 234 -2.33 8.15 8.06
C ASN A 234 -1.15 7.81 8.98
N ARG A 235 -0.03 7.33 8.44
CA ARG A 235 1.22 7.01 9.18
C ARG A 235 0.99 6.04 10.33
N ARG A 236 0.20 5.01 10.12
CA ARG A 236 -0.14 4.01 11.14
C ARG A 236 -0.26 2.62 10.56
N ILE A 237 -0.16 1.63 11.43
CA ILE A 237 -0.65 0.28 11.20
C ILE A 237 -1.95 0.15 11.99
N GLN A 238 -3.02 -0.30 11.34
CA GLN A 238 -4.27 -0.68 12.03
C GLN A 238 -4.38 -2.20 12.09
N ILE A 239 -4.89 -2.72 13.20
CA ILE A 239 -5.04 -4.15 13.46
C ILE A 239 -6.52 -4.49 13.56
N PHE A 240 -6.92 -5.56 12.88
CA PHE A 240 -8.30 -6.05 12.80
C PHE A 240 -8.32 -7.56 13.08
N ASP A 241 -9.48 -8.07 13.49
CA ASP A 241 -9.76 -9.49 13.36
C ASP A 241 -10.12 -9.85 11.91
N ASP A 242 -10.26 -11.14 11.61
CA ASP A 242 -10.60 -11.66 10.28
C ASP A 242 -12.05 -11.36 9.86
N GLU A 243 -12.86 -10.85 10.79
CA GLU A 243 -14.22 -10.33 10.54
C GLU A 243 -14.25 -8.81 10.35
N GLY A 244 -13.10 -8.13 10.44
CA GLY A 244 -12.94 -6.70 10.21
C GLY A 244 -13.27 -5.82 11.39
N ALA A 245 -13.40 -6.39 12.60
CA ALA A 245 -13.53 -5.58 13.80
C ALA A 245 -12.16 -4.96 14.14
N TYR A 246 -12.15 -3.63 14.30
CA TYR A 246 -10.97 -2.88 14.71
C TYR A 246 -10.54 -3.28 16.13
N ILE A 247 -9.24 -3.51 16.31
CA ILE A 247 -8.64 -3.87 17.61
C ILE A 247 -7.84 -2.70 18.16
N GLU A 248 -6.80 -2.28 17.43
CA GLU A 248 -5.91 -1.20 17.84
C GLU A 248 -5.15 -0.59 16.65
N GLU A 249 -4.35 0.44 16.91
CA GLU A 249 -3.46 1.04 15.91
C GLU A 249 -2.13 1.48 16.53
N TRP A 250 -1.11 1.50 15.69
CA TRP A 250 0.24 1.93 16.03
C TRP A 250 0.67 3.07 15.10
N ALA A 251 1.06 4.22 15.67
CA ALA A 251 1.47 5.40 14.91
C ALA A 251 2.97 5.43 14.65
N TYR A 252 3.36 5.95 13.47
CA TYR A 252 4.75 6.06 13.04
C TYR A 252 5.05 7.46 12.51
N LYS A 253 6.34 7.88 12.55
CA LYS A 253 6.80 9.10 11.89
C LYS A 253 6.89 8.96 10.39
N GLY A 254 7.39 7.82 9.94
CA GLY A 254 7.49 7.46 8.53
C GLY A 254 6.16 7.06 7.92
N LEU A 255 6.20 6.60 6.69
CA LEU A 255 5.06 6.10 5.95
C LEU A 255 5.14 4.57 5.89
N PRO A 256 4.38 3.82 6.71
CA PRO A 256 4.37 2.36 6.62
C PRO A 256 4.04 1.93 5.19
N CYS A 257 4.98 1.26 4.53
CA CYS A 257 4.86 0.92 3.11
C CYS A 257 4.68 -0.58 2.91
N GLY A 258 5.68 -1.37 3.22
CA GLY A 258 5.63 -2.83 3.17
C GLY A 258 5.67 -3.46 4.56
N LEU A 259 4.83 -4.45 4.79
CA LEU A 259 4.81 -5.28 5.99
C LEU A 259 5.22 -6.70 5.61
N HIS A 260 5.95 -7.37 6.51
CA HIS A 260 6.37 -8.74 6.34
C HIS A 260 6.40 -9.47 7.68
N PHE A 261 5.76 -10.64 7.76
CA PHE A 261 5.96 -11.57 8.86
C PHE A 261 6.98 -12.62 8.44
N THR A 262 7.96 -12.87 9.29
CA THR A 262 8.85 -14.02 9.17
C THR A 262 8.14 -15.30 9.66
N ASP A 263 8.70 -16.46 9.35
CA ASP A 263 8.13 -17.77 9.75
C ASP A 263 8.03 -17.94 11.28
N ASP A 264 8.87 -17.24 12.05
CA ASP A 264 8.82 -17.19 13.51
C ASP A 264 7.87 -16.10 14.06
N ASN A 265 6.99 -15.57 13.21
CA ASN A 265 5.97 -14.56 13.54
C ASN A 265 6.55 -13.20 13.99
N GLN A 266 7.74 -12.84 13.52
CA GLN A 266 8.33 -11.53 13.76
C GLN A 266 7.84 -10.54 12.69
N LEU A 267 7.22 -9.44 13.11
CA LEU A 267 6.78 -8.38 12.19
C LEU A 267 7.93 -7.45 11.82
N TRP A 268 8.03 -7.20 10.53
CA TRP A 268 8.95 -6.23 9.93
C TRP A 268 8.16 -5.19 9.11
N MET A 269 8.70 -3.99 9.02
CA MET A 269 8.12 -2.90 8.25
C MET A 269 9.21 -2.17 7.48
N VAL A 270 8.93 -1.83 6.22
CA VAL A 270 9.68 -0.80 5.51
C VAL A 270 8.89 0.51 5.52
N SER A 271 9.59 1.60 5.79
CA SER A 271 9.01 2.94 5.90
C SER A 271 9.39 3.75 4.66
N GLY A 272 8.54 3.76 3.67
CA GLY A 272 8.62 4.38 2.35
C GLY A 272 9.73 5.40 2.13
N PHE A 273 9.37 6.67 2.05
CA PHE A 273 10.32 7.76 1.82
C PHE A 273 11.23 8.09 3.03
N ALA A 274 10.97 7.53 4.21
CA ALA A 274 11.93 7.59 5.31
C ALA A 274 13.11 6.63 5.10
N GLY A 275 12.96 5.66 4.19
CA GLY A 275 14.03 4.73 3.83
C GLY A 275 14.42 3.76 4.93
N GLU A 276 13.51 3.46 5.86
CA GLU A 276 13.80 2.68 7.06
C GLU A 276 13.35 1.22 6.89
N ILE A 277 14.15 0.29 7.38
CA ILE A 277 13.81 -1.11 7.61
C ILE A 277 13.74 -1.29 9.12
N LEU A 278 12.58 -1.68 9.64
CA LEU A 278 12.31 -1.78 11.07
C LEU A 278 11.86 -3.18 11.45
N LYS A 279 12.44 -3.72 12.50
CA LYS A 279 11.96 -4.90 13.22
C LYS A 279 11.07 -4.42 14.37
N LEU A 280 9.83 -4.89 14.48
CA LEU A 280 8.84 -4.40 15.43
C LEU A 280 8.60 -5.41 16.57
N ASP A 281 8.28 -4.93 17.75
CA ASP A 281 7.75 -5.78 18.83
C ASP A 281 6.24 -6.04 18.67
N GLU A 282 5.67 -6.78 19.59
CA GLU A 282 4.24 -7.13 19.63
C GLU A 282 3.29 -5.93 19.83
N ASN A 283 3.83 -4.78 20.22
CA ASN A 283 3.09 -3.51 20.40
C ASN A 283 3.42 -2.49 19.30
N GLY A 284 4.09 -2.93 18.23
CA GLY A 284 4.47 -2.10 17.09
C GLY A 284 5.65 -1.16 17.33
N LYS A 285 6.35 -1.30 18.46
CA LYS A 285 7.52 -0.48 18.74
C LYS A 285 8.75 -1.04 18.03
N PRO A 286 9.58 -0.19 17.38
CA PRO A 286 10.84 -0.63 16.79
C PRO A 286 11.79 -1.23 17.82
N LEU A 287 12.20 -2.48 17.59
CA LEU A 287 13.23 -3.18 18.34
C LEU A 287 14.62 -2.85 17.82
N ALA A 288 14.74 -2.77 16.51
CA ALA A 288 15.96 -2.40 15.81
C ALA A 288 15.61 -1.89 14.42
N GLY A 289 16.51 -1.14 13.78
CA GLY A 289 16.29 -0.59 12.46
C GLY A 289 17.59 -0.29 11.72
N THR A 290 17.49 -0.12 10.41
CA THR A 290 18.57 0.33 9.51
C THR A 290 17.99 1.03 8.29
N GLY A 291 18.85 1.60 7.45
CA GLY A 291 18.45 2.30 6.24
C GLY A 291 18.16 3.79 6.48
N GLU A 292 18.29 4.56 5.42
CA GLU A 292 18.04 6.00 5.37
C GLU A 292 17.69 6.43 3.94
N PRO A 293 17.10 7.61 3.73
CA PRO A 293 16.86 8.13 2.38
C PRO A 293 18.17 8.61 1.75
N GLY A 294 18.37 8.35 0.45
CA GLY A 294 19.55 8.82 -0.29
C GLY A 294 19.86 8.04 -1.55
N GLU A 295 21.09 8.23 -2.07
CA GLU A 295 21.50 7.73 -3.38
C GLU A 295 22.59 6.64 -3.32
N LYS A 296 23.20 6.40 -2.16
CA LYS A 296 24.25 5.39 -2.00
C LYS A 296 23.67 3.99 -1.85
N LEU A 297 24.54 3.00 -1.87
CA LEU A 297 24.20 1.62 -1.59
C LEU A 297 23.54 1.50 -0.20
N GLY A 298 22.35 0.94 -0.16
CA GLY A 298 21.56 0.80 1.07
C GLY A 298 20.77 2.03 1.50
N GLU A 299 20.88 3.17 0.76
CA GLU A 299 20.00 4.31 0.90
C GLU A 299 18.84 4.20 -0.09
N PHE A 300 17.64 4.66 0.27
CA PHE A 300 16.41 4.46 -0.48
C PHE A 300 15.85 5.75 -1.07
N GLY A 301 15.22 5.63 -2.26
CA GLY A 301 14.28 6.61 -2.77
C GLY A 301 12.88 6.39 -2.17
N GLU A 302 12.36 5.16 -2.26
CA GLU A 302 11.14 4.70 -1.60
C GLU A 302 11.26 3.20 -1.29
N ALA A 303 11.58 2.84 -0.03
CA ALA A 303 11.53 1.47 0.44
C ALA A 303 10.09 0.95 0.37
N HIS A 304 9.79 -0.02 -0.51
CA HIS A 304 8.41 -0.34 -0.88
C HIS A 304 7.90 -1.66 -0.31
N TYR A 305 8.48 -2.79 -0.70
CA TYR A 305 8.21 -4.12 -0.12
C TYR A 305 9.51 -4.84 0.17
N MET A 306 9.44 -5.83 1.06
CA MET A 306 10.61 -6.61 1.46
C MET A 306 10.30 -8.10 1.56
N THR A 307 11.35 -8.89 1.52
CA THR A 307 11.35 -10.30 1.93
C THR A 307 12.63 -10.62 2.70
N ILE A 308 12.57 -11.64 3.54
CA ILE A 308 13.73 -12.15 4.28
C ILE A 308 13.94 -13.60 3.87
N THR A 309 15.17 -13.93 3.49
CA THR A 309 15.51 -15.29 3.10
C THR A 309 15.67 -16.20 4.34
N PRO A 310 15.63 -17.52 4.19
CA PRO A 310 15.93 -18.45 5.29
C PRO A 310 17.34 -18.28 5.88
N ALA A 311 18.28 -17.69 5.13
CA ALA A 311 19.62 -17.36 5.61
C ALA A 311 19.66 -16.05 6.42
N GLY A 312 18.56 -15.29 6.46
CA GLY A 312 18.45 -14.00 7.14
C GLY A 312 18.75 -12.81 6.26
N ASP A 313 19.13 -12.97 4.99
CA ASP A 313 19.35 -11.86 4.06
C ASP A 313 18.02 -11.12 3.80
N ILE A 314 18.06 -9.80 3.78
CA ILE A 314 16.90 -8.94 3.53
C ILE A 314 16.99 -8.38 2.12
N PHE A 315 15.92 -8.55 1.34
CA PHE A 315 15.76 -7.86 0.06
C PHE A 315 14.64 -6.83 0.15
N VAL A 316 14.91 -5.61 -0.33
CA VAL A 316 13.95 -4.50 -0.32
C VAL A 316 13.82 -3.93 -1.74
N ALA A 317 12.60 -3.89 -2.24
CA ALA A 317 12.27 -3.24 -3.51
C ALA A 317 12.21 -1.72 -3.34
N ASP A 318 12.84 -0.95 -4.26
CA ASP A 318 12.76 0.51 -4.31
C ASP A 318 12.08 0.95 -5.60
N THR A 319 10.98 1.70 -5.48
CA THR A 319 10.18 2.12 -6.65
C THR A 319 10.60 3.46 -7.22
N VAL A 320 11.35 4.27 -6.50
CA VAL A 320 11.81 5.60 -6.92
C VAL A 320 13.24 5.54 -7.42
N LYS A 321 14.11 4.93 -6.66
CA LYS A 321 15.44 4.51 -7.13
C LYS A 321 15.27 3.09 -7.66
N PRO A 322 15.17 2.88 -8.99
CA PRO A 322 14.73 1.59 -9.53
C PRO A 322 15.80 0.50 -9.29
N ASP A 323 15.89 0.06 -8.06
CA ASP A 323 16.88 -0.89 -7.57
C ASP A 323 16.27 -1.90 -6.60
N LEU A 324 16.94 -3.04 -6.48
CA LEU A 324 16.68 -4.03 -5.44
C LEU A 324 17.83 -3.99 -4.45
N HIS A 325 17.56 -3.62 -3.22
CA HIS A 325 18.58 -3.53 -2.17
C HIS A 325 18.70 -4.86 -1.45
N LYS A 326 19.93 -5.31 -1.21
CA LYS A 326 20.25 -6.49 -0.40
C LYS A 326 21.00 -6.07 0.87
N PHE A 327 20.57 -6.61 2.01
CA PHE A 327 21.24 -6.43 3.30
C PHE A 327 21.60 -7.79 3.88
N VAL A 328 22.79 -7.89 4.44
CA VAL A 328 23.30 -9.09 5.11
C VAL A 328 23.73 -8.76 6.54
N GLU A 329 23.63 -9.70 7.45
CA GLU A 329 24.09 -9.55 8.84
C GLU A 329 25.60 -9.28 8.89
N ILE A 330 26.05 -8.45 9.87
CA ILE A 330 27.46 -8.05 10.04
C ILE A 330 28.21 -9.03 10.92
#